data_f839393fd734dcaa44c69b4c1589d1d8
#
_entry.id   f839393fd734dcaa44c69b4c1589d1d8
#
_cell.length_a   1.000
_cell.length_b   1.000
_cell.length_c   1.000
_cell.angle_alpha   90.00
_cell.angle_beta   90.00
_cell.angle_gamma   90.00
#
_symmetry.space_group_name_H-M   'P 1'
#
loop_
_entity.id
_entity.type
_entity.pdbx_description
1 polymer ?
#
loop_
_entity_poly.entity_id
_entity_poly.type
_entity_poly.pdbx_seq_one_letter_code
_entity_poly.pdbx_strand_id
1 'polypeptide(L)'
;AQRLHINDPRVVIVDNPTGRTAAGLNLAIAASQYSIIVRVDGHANIPKNYCHLVSEVLESTGAVNVGGVMAAEGQSLFERSVARAMRSPLGVGASRFHTGGGAGEVDTVYLGAFRKEALLAVGGFDERFTRAQDWELNFRLRQAGGVVYFDPRLIVTYRPRSTVKALAKQYFEYGRWRRVVSRRHQGTINYRYLAP
;
A
#
# COMPACT_ATOMS: atom_id res chain seq x y z
N ALA A 1 16.22 8.36 -10.47
CA ALA A 1 15.96 9.48 -9.55
C ALA A 1 16.94 10.63 -9.79
N GLN A 2 18.27 10.46 -9.70
CA GLN A 2 19.26 11.55 -9.86
C GLN A 2 19.11 12.30 -11.18
N ARG A 3 18.94 11.59 -12.32
CA ARG A 3 18.72 12.25 -13.64
C ARG A 3 17.44 13.10 -13.67
N LEU A 4 16.38 12.66 -13.01
CA LEU A 4 15.12 13.39 -12.94
C LEU A 4 15.26 14.65 -12.05
N HIS A 5 15.96 14.53 -10.94
CA HIS A 5 16.23 15.65 -10.05
C HIS A 5 17.01 16.79 -10.73
N ILE A 6 17.99 16.44 -11.57
CA ILE A 6 18.78 17.44 -12.33
C ILE A 6 17.90 18.22 -13.33
N ASN A 7 16.88 17.56 -13.91
CA ASN A 7 16.07 18.11 -14.99
C ASN A 7 14.71 18.67 -14.53
N ASP A 8 14.28 18.39 -13.31
CA ASP A 8 12.98 18.84 -12.77
C ASP A 8 13.10 19.25 -11.31
N PRO A 9 12.99 20.55 -11.01
CA PRO A 9 13.13 21.08 -9.64
C PRO A 9 12.02 20.60 -8.69
N ARG A 10 10.94 20.03 -9.20
CA ARG A 10 9.87 19.44 -8.38
C ARG A 10 10.29 18.07 -7.79
N VAL A 11 11.33 17.46 -8.35
CA VAL A 11 11.85 16.17 -7.87
C VAL A 11 12.84 16.42 -6.75
N VAL A 12 12.51 16.00 -5.55
CA VAL A 12 13.36 16.08 -4.37
C VAL A 12 13.89 14.68 -4.03
N ILE A 13 15.20 14.54 -3.88
CA ILE A 13 15.83 13.31 -3.41
C ILE A 13 16.01 13.41 -1.90
N VAL A 14 15.51 12.42 -1.18
CA VAL A 14 15.64 12.32 0.27
C VAL A 14 16.48 11.11 0.61
N ASP A 15 17.59 11.32 1.30
CA ASP A 15 18.46 10.25 1.76
C ASP A 15 17.79 9.44 2.87
N ASN A 16 17.93 8.11 2.78
CA ASN A 16 17.47 7.17 3.79
C ASN A 16 18.65 6.34 4.32
N PRO A 17 19.41 6.83 5.31
CA PRO A 17 20.60 6.17 5.80
C PRO A 17 20.36 4.76 6.34
N THR A 18 19.14 4.50 6.82
CA THR A 18 18.79 3.20 7.39
C THR A 18 18.47 2.13 6.34
N GLY A 19 18.16 2.52 5.10
CA GLY A 19 17.67 1.65 4.06
C GLY A 19 16.31 1.00 4.36
N ARG A 20 15.66 1.33 5.49
CA ARG A 20 14.35 0.78 5.89
C ARG A 20 13.22 1.51 5.17
N THR A 21 12.25 0.76 4.65
CA THR A 21 11.13 1.34 3.88
C THR A 21 10.32 2.33 4.72
N ALA A 22 9.95 1.99 5.95
CA ALA A 22 9.16 2.87 6.81
C ALA A 22 9.90 4.18 7.13
N ALA A 23 11.19 4.12 7.46
CA ALA A 23 12.02 5.30 7.70
C ALA A 23 12.10 6.21 6.45
N GLY A 24 12.37 5.62 5.28
CA GLY A 24 12.39 6.38 4.02
C GLY A 24 11.05 7.02 3.67
N LEU A 25 9.94 6.34 3.94
CA LEU A 25 8.61 6.92 3.76
C LEU A 25 8.37 8.09 4.71
N ASN A 26 8.73 7.97 5.99
CA ASN A 26 8.60 9.06 6.96
C ASN A 26 9.44 10.28 6.57
N LEU A 27 10.68 10.07 6.13
CA LEU A 27 11.55 11.14 5.64
C LEU A 27 10.95 11.84 4.40
N ALA A 28 10.40 11.07 3.45
CA ALA A 28 9.75 11.62 2.27
C ALA A 28 8.46 12.39 2.63
N ILE A 29 7.65 11.89 3.57
CA ILE A 29 6.46 12.59 4.08
C ILE A 29 6.84 13.91 4.75
N ALA A 30 7.90 13.92 5.56
CA ALA A 30 8.39 15.12 6.21
C ALA A 30 8.86 16.17 5.19
N ALA A 31 9.59 15.75 4.16
CA ALA A 31 10.07 16.62 3.08
C ALA A 31 8.97 17.10 2.12
N SER A 32 7.82 16.46 2.10
CA SER A 32 6.72 16.83 1.20
C SER A 32 6.08 18.16 1.60
N GLN A 33 5.61 18.94 0.61
CA GLN A 33 5.00 20.27 0.83
C GLN A 33 3.47 20.27 0.71
N TYR A 34 2.88 19.23 0.15
CA TYR A 34 1.45 19.18 -0.16
C TYR A 34 0.65 18.40 0.89
N SER A 35 -0.64 18.70 0.96
CA SER A 35 -1.59 18.09 1.90
C SER A 35 -1.97 16.66 1.57
N ILE A 36 -1.78 16.22 0.32
CA ILE A 36 -2.05 14.85 -0.13
C ILE A 36 -0.73 14.17 -0.45
N ILE A 37 -0.53 12.98 0.13
CA ILE A 37 0.63 12.12 -0.10
C ILE A 37 0.19 10.93 -0.92
N VAL A 38 0.69 10.80 -2.14
CA VAL A 38 0.46 9.62 -2.99
C VAL A 38 1.71 8.75 -2.97
N ARG A 39 1.60 7.56 -2.41
CA ARG A 39 2.71 6.61 -2.41
C ARG A 39 2.75 5.83 -3.73
N VAL A 40 3.92 5.80 -4.34
CA VAL A 40 4.19 4.97 -5.53
C VAL A 40 5.50 4.24 -5.31
N ASP A 41 5.46 2.91 -5.28
CA ASP A 41 6.68 2.08 -5.16
C ASP A 41 7.44 2.06 -6.49
N GLY A 42 8.77 1.96 -6.45
CA GLY A 42 9.64 2.05 -7.64
C GLY A 42 9.43 0.95 -8.70
N HIS A 43 8.60 -0.05 -8.42
CA HIS A 43 8.20 -1.12 -9.34
C HIS A 43 6.68 -1.13 -9.61
N ALA A 44 5.97 -0.12 -9.14
CA ALA A 44 4.55 0.08 -9.42
C ALA A 44 4.38 1.02 -10.62
N ASN A 45 3.28 0.85 -11.35
CA ASN A 45 2.91 1.72 -12.45
C ASN A 45 1.48 2.23 -12.23
N ILE A 46 1.32 3.56 -12.32
CA ILE A 46 0.05 4.25 -12.13
C ILE A 46 -0.40 4.91 -13.44
N PRO A 47 -1.70 4.98 -13.73
CA PRO A 47 -2.21 5.69 -14.90
C PRO A 47 -2.05 7.21 -14.75
N LYS A 48 -2.06 7.93 -15.87
CA LYS A 48 -1.82 9.38 -15.91
C LYS A 48 -2.80 10.20 -15.06
N ASN A 49 -4.03 9.75 -14.93
CA ASN A 49 -5.09 10.42 -14.15
C ASN A 49 -5.16 9.98 -12.69
N TYR A 50 -4.22 9.15 -12.21
CA TYR A 50 -4.28 8.55 -10.87
C TYR A 50 -4.35 9.61 -9.75
N CYS A 51 -3.47 10.61 -9.79
CA CYS A 51 -3.46 11.66 -8.76
C CYS A 51 -4.74 12.50 -8.75
N HIS A 52 -5.33 12.75 -9.92
CA HIS A 52 -6.62 13.46 -10.02
C HIS A 52 -7.76 12.64 -9.39
N LEU A 53 -7.84 11.34 -9.71
CA LEU A 53 -8.82 10.44 -9.11
C LEU A 53 -8.63 10.32 -7.59
N VAL A 54 -7.38 10.27 -7.11
CA VAL A 54 -7.08 10.27 -5.66
C VAL A 54 -7.67 11.51 -4.99
N SER A 55 -7.45 12.69 -5.55
CA SER A 55 -7.98 13.95 -5.00
C SER A 55 -9.51 13.93 -4.95
N GLU A 56 -10.15 13.56 -6.06
CA GLU A 56 -11.60 13.41 -6.17
C GLU A 56 -12.18 12.47 -5.10
N VAL A 57 -11.57 11.28 -4.94
CA VAL A 57 -12.06 10.28 -3.97
C VAL A 57 -11.84 10.75 -2.53
N LEU A 58 -10.68 11.35 -2.20
CA LEU A 58 -10.43 11.91 -0.87
C LEU A 58 -11.41 13.02 -0.52
N GLU A 59 -11.76 13.90 -1.48
CA GLU A 59 -12.68 14.99 -1.28
C GLU A 59 -14.12 14.52 -1.12
N SER A 60 -14.57 13.63 -2.01
CA SER A 60 -15.97 13.17 -2.03
C SER A 60 -16.32 12.23 -0.87
N THR A 61 -15.34 11.51 -0.32
CA THR A 61 -15.59 10.52 0.75
C THR A 61 -15.22 11.00 2.14
N GLY A 62 -14.40 12.06 2.24
CA GLY A 62 -13.82 12.48 3.51
C GLY A 62 -12.78 11.49 4.08
N ALA A 63 -12.40 10.47 3.32
CA ALA A 63 -11.43 9.47 3.75
C ALA A 63 -10.06 10.09 4.05
N VAL A 64 -9.32 9.48 4.98
CA VAL A 64 -7.94 9.87 5.31
C VAL A 64 -6.91 9.09 4.49
N ASN A 65 -7.31 7.94 3.96
CA ASN A 65 -6.50 7.11 3.08
C ASN A 65 -7.39 6.45 2.02
N VAL A 66 -6.98 6.55 0.76
CA VAL A 66 -7.67 5.91 -0.37
C VAL A 66 -6.70 5.04 -1.16
N GLY A 67 -7.22 3.99 -1.75
CA GLY A 67 -6.48 3.14 -2.66
C GLY A 67 -7.42 2.23 -3.43
N GLY A 68 -6.90 1.45 -4.33
CA GLY A 68 -7.75 0.66 -5.21
C GLY A 68 -7.17 -0.71 -5.57
N VAL A 69 -7.32 -1.10 -6.81
CA VAL A 69 -6.99 -2.43 -7.31
C VAL A 69 -5.49 -2.57 -7.53
N MET A 70 -4.89 -3.59 -6.95
CA MET A 70 -3.56 -4.09 -7.30
C MET A 70 -3.69 -5.01 -8.52
N ALA A 71 -3.59 -4.45 -9.70
CA ALA A 71 -3.65 -5.18 -10.96
C ALA A 71 -2.37 -5.99 -11.16
N ALA A 72 -2.39 -7.24 -10.73
CA ALA A 72 -1.25 -8.13 -10.91
C ALA A 72 -1.09 -8.50 -12.38
N GLU A 73 0.09 -8.19 -12.97
CA GLU A 73 0.43 -8.49 -14.37
C GLU A 73 1.79 -9.18 -14.44
N GLY A 74 1.84 -10.34 -15.09
CA GLY A 74 3.03 -11.14 -15.26
C GLY A 74 3.55 -11.14 -16.69
N GLN A 75 4.86 -11.13 -16.88
CA GLN A 75 5.52 -11.24 -18.19
C GLN A 75 5.80 -12.71 -18.55
N SER A 76 6.37 -13.49 -17.64
CA SER A 76 6.64 -14.92 -17.83
C SER A 76 5.36 -15.76 -17.59
N LEU A 77 5.38 -17.03 -18.03
CA LEU A 77 4.29 -17.96 -17.76
C LEU A 77 4.05 -18.12 -16.25
N PHE A 78 5.13 -18.25 -15.46
CA PHE A 78 5.03 -18.35 -14.01
C PHE A 78 4.41 -17.09 -13.40
N GLU A 79 4.89 -15.90 -13.76
CA GLU A 79 4.33 -14.64 -13.26
C GLU A 79 2.85 -14.47 -13.62
N ARG A 80 2.44 -14.86 -14.85
CA ARG A 80 1.02 -14.83 -15.27
C ARG A 80 0.17 -15.79 -14.45
N SER A 81 0.68 -16.97 -14.14
CA SER A 81 -0.02 -17.94 -13.27
C SER A 81 -0.19 -17.40 -11.86
N VAL A 82 0.87 -16.81 -11.29
CA VAL A 82 0.81 -16.14 -9.98
C VAL A 82 -0.15 -14.96 -10.01
N ALA A 83 -0.11 -14.11 -11.05
CA ALA A 83 -1.03 -12.98 -11.20
C ALA A 83 -2.50 -13.44 -11.24
N ARG A 84 -2.78 -14.56 -11.91
CA ARG A 84 -4.13 -15.15 -11.93
C ARG A 84 -4.56 -15.66 -10.57
N ALA A 85 -3.67 -16.33 -9.84
CA ALA A 85 -3.92 -16.77 -8.46
C ALA A 85 -4.18 -15.60 -7.52
N MET A 86 -3.42 -14.51 -7.65
CA MET A 86 -3.59 -13.29 -6.85
C MET A 86 -4.90 -12.53 -7.11
N ARG A 87 -5.60 -12.81 -8.20
CA ARG A 87 -6.94 -12.26 -8.47
C ARG A 87 -8.07 -13.19 -8.04
N SER A 88 -7.73 -14.38 -7.55
CA SER A 88 -8.71 -15.37 -7.13
C SER A 88 -8.95 -15.28 -5.61
N PRO A 89 -10.20 -15.29 -5.16
CA PRO A 89 -10.52 -15.37 -3.73
C PRO A 89 -9.89 -16.59 -3.05
N LEU A 90 -9.71 -17.69 -3.78
CA LEU A 90 -9.06 -18.92 -3.28
C LEU A 90 -7.54 -18.74 -3.06
N GLY A 91 -6.89 -17.83 -3.82
CA GLY A 91 -5.44 -17.62 -3.73
C GLY A 91 -5.00 -16.57 -2.72
N VAL A 92 -5.85 -15.57 -2.44
CA VAL A 92 -5.47 -14.39 -1.61
C VAL A 92 -6.56 -13.96 -0.62
N GLY A 93 -7.63 -14.74 -0.51
CA GLY A 93 -8.80 -14.35 0.28
C GLY A 93 -9.62 -13.24 -0.38
N ALA A 94 -10.56 -12.66 0.37
CA ALA A 94 -11.54 -11.70 -0.13
C ALA A 94 -11.11 -10.23 0.00
N SER A 95 -9.82 -9.93 -0.05
CA SER A 95 -9.35 -8.53 0.01
C SER A 95 -9.70 -7.80 -1.29
N ARG A 96 -10.49 -6.72 -1.19
CA ARG A 96 -10.96 -5.94 -2.36
C ARG A 96 -9.84 -5.44 -3.26
N PHE A 97 -8.69 -5.08 -2.72
CA PHE A 97 -7.57 -4.61 -3.53
C PHE A 97 -6.95 -5.71 -4.41
N HIS A 98 -7.22 -6.99 -4.13
CA HIS A 98 -6.82 -8.13 -4.99
C HIS A 98 -7.93 -8.56 -5.93
N THR A 99 -9.14 -8.67 -5.43
CA THR A 99 -10.27 -9.27 -6.15
C THR A 99 -11.18 -8.27 -6.84
N GLY A 100 -11.00 -6.98 -6.54
CA GLY A 100 -11.92 -5.94 -6.98
C GLY A 100 -13.18 -5.88 -6.12
N GLY A 101 -14.20 -5.24 -6.64
CA GLY A 101 -15.50 -5.06 -5.98
C GLY A 101 -15.98 -3.62 -5.99
N GLY A 102 -17.11 -3.35 -5.35
CA GLY A 102 -17.66 -1.99 -5.23
C GLY A 102 -16.79 -1.08 -4.36
N ALA A 103 -16.84 0.22 -4.61
CA ALA A 103 -16.23 1.24 -3.77
C ALA A 103 -16.80 1.18 -2.34
N GLY A 104 -16.01 1.57 -1.35
CA GLY A 104 -16.47 1.60 0.05
C GLY A 104 -15.33 1.49 1.05
N GLU A 105 -15.69 1.61 2.33
CA GLU A 105 -14.77 1.48 3.45
C GLU A 105 -14.17 0.08 3.53
N VAL A 106 -12.88 0.04 3.87
CA VAL A 106 -12.10 -1.19 4.02
C VAL A 106 -11.12 -1.07 5.19
N ASP A 107 -10.57 -2.18 5.61
CA ASP A 107 -9.54 -2.19 6.66
C ASP A 107 -8.15 -1.83 6.16
N THR A 108 -7.88 -2.03 4.87
CA THR A 108 -6.59 -1.70 4.25
C THR A 108 -6.72 -1.56 2.73
N VAL A 109 -5.81 -0.80 2.14
CA VAL A 109 -5.67 -0.62 0.70
C VAL A 109 -4.23 -0.88 0.26
N TYR A 110 -4.04 -1.11 -1.04
CA TYR A 110 -2.72 -1.23 -1.65
C TYR A 110 -2.21 0.16 -2.06
N LEU A 111 -0.95 0.46 -1.76
CA LEU A 111 -0.29 1.75 -2.05
C LEU A 111 -1.20 2.95 -1.75
N GLY A 112 -1.50 3.17 -0.47
CA GLY A 112 -2.42 4.22 -0.04
C GLY A 112 -2.01 5.62 -0.51
N ALA A 113 -3.03 6.45 -0.74
CA ALA A 113 -2.90 7.88 -0.90
C ALA A 113 -3.59 8.56 0.28
N PHE A 114 -2.87 9.41 0.98
CA PHE A 114 -3.19 9.84 2.33
C PHE A 114 -3.39 11.35 2.44
N ARG A 115 -4.26 11.79 3.33
CA ARG A 115 -4.17 13.14 3.89
C ARG A 115 -2.93 13.22 4.78
N LYS A 116 -2.02 14.17 4.50
CA LYS A 116 -0.75 14.32 5.23
C LYS A 116 -1.00 14.56 6.72
N GLU A 117 -1.98 15.38 7.07
CA GLU A 117 -2.36 15.66 8.45
C GLU A 117 -2.72 14.39 9.24
N ALA A 118 -3.48 13.47 8.62
CA ALA A 118 -3.85 12.21 9.24
C ALA A 118 -2.63 11.28 9.46
N LEU A 119 -1.68 11.26 8.52
CA LEU A 119 -0.41 10.55 8.70
C LEU A 119 0.38 11.11 9.88
N LEU A 120 0.48 12.43 9.97
CA LEU A 120 1.24 13.09 11.05
C LEU A 120 0.56 12.90 12.41
N ALA A 121 -0.79 12.96 12.46
CA ALA A 121 -1.55 12.78 13.68
C ALA A 121 -1.34 11.39 14.32
N VAL A 122 -1.10 10.35 13.52
CA VAL A 122 -0.79 9.01 14.02
C VAL A 122 0.71 8.70 14.10
N GLY A 123 1.59 9.69 13.86
CA GLY A 123 3.04 9.55 13.95
C GLY A 123 3.70 8.87 12.74
N GLY A 124 3.05 8.85 11.58
CA GLY A 124 3.59 8.25 10.35
C GLY A 124 3.67 6.73 10.39
N PHE A 125 4.58 6.17 9.59
CA PHE A 125 4.85 4.72 9.57
C PHE A 125 5.68 4.30 10.78
N ASP A 126 5.29 3.20 11.45
CA ASP A 126 6.09 2.64 12.55
C ASP A 126 7.35 1.94 11.99
N GLU A 127 8.52 2.50 12.25
CA GLU A 127 9.80 2.05 11.71
C GLU A 127 10.26 0.68 12.25
N ARG A 128 9.60 0.17 13.28
CA ARG A 128 9.84 -1.19 13.80
C ARG A 128 9.31 -2.27 12.87
N PHE A 129 8.39 -1.92 11.96
CA PHE A 129 7.81 -2.87 11.01
C PHE A 129 8.58 -2.84 9.68
N THR A 130 9.25 -3.95 9.35
CA THR A 130 9.94 -4.12 8.05
C THR A 130 8.97 -4.58 6.96
N ARG A 131 7.85 -5.20 7.35
CA ARG A 131 6.74 -5.60 6.47
C ARG A 131 5.43 -5.35 7.21
N ALA A 132 4.32 -5.39 6.47
CA ALA A 132 2.97 -5.10 6.98
C ALA A 132 2.81 -3.68 7.57
N GLN A 133 3.73 -2.77 7.26
CA GLN A 133 3.70 -1.37 7.72
C GLN A 133 2.44 -0.65 7.24
N ASP A 134 1.94 -0.95 6.04
CA ASP A 134 0.71 -0.35 5.50
C ASP A 134 -0.52 -0.80 6.27
N TRP A 135 -0.60 -2.08 6.57
CA TRP A 135 -1.70 -2.64 7.35
C TRP A 135 -1.72 -2.11 8.79
N GLU A 136 -0.56 -2.02 9.41
CA GLU A 136 -0.37 -1.45 10.75
C GLU A 136 -0.78 0.03 10.79
N LEU A 137 -0.32 0.82 9.81
CA LEU A 137 -0.69 2.22 9.67
C LEU A 137 -2.20 2.39 9.47
N ASN A 138 -2.81 1.62 8.56
CA ASN A 138 -4.24 1.65 8.32
C ASN A 138 -5.05 1.29 9.57
N PHE A 139 -4.55 0.38 10.40
CA PHE A 139 -5.16 0.09 11.69
C PHE A 139 -5.14 1.33 12.60
N ARG A 140 -3.99 2.01 12.77
CA ARG A 140 -3.90 3.23 13.60
C ARG A 140 -4.74 4.38 13.05
N LEU A 141 -4.77 4.59 11.75
CA LEU A 141 -5.63 5.60 11.14
C LEU A 141 -7.12 5.37 11.48
N ARG A 142 -7.59 4.12 11.39
CA ARG A 142 -8.97 3.76 11.74
C ARG A 142 -9.24 3.88 13.25
N GLN A 143 -8.28 3.52 14.10
CA GLN A 143 -8.40 3.72 15.55
C GLN A 143 -8.49 5.20 15.93
N ALA A 144 -7.89 6.07 15.16
CA ALA A 144 -8.00 7.53 15.30
C ALA A 144 -9.30 8.11 14.69
N GLY A 145 -10.25 7.27 14.26
CA GLY A 145 -11.52 7.69 13.67
C GLY A 145 -11.46 7.99 12.16
N GLY A 146 -10.31 7.76 11.51
CA GLY A 146 -10.16 7.98 10.07
C GLY A 146 -10.76 6.85 9.23
N VAL A 147 -11.29 7.19 8.06
CA VAL A 147 -11.82 6.24 7.08
C VAL A 147 -10.73 5.84 6.10
N VAL A 148 -10.55 4.53 5.89
CA VAL A 148 -9.75 3.96 4.79
C VAL A 148 -10.72 3.49 3.71
N TYR A 149 -10.55 3.98 2.49
CA TYR A 149 -11.55 3.79 1.44
C TYR A 149 -10.95 3.14 0.20
N PHE A 150 -11.66 2.17 -0.34
CA PHE A 150 -11.34 1.49 -1.59
C PHE A 150 -12.18 2.05 -2.75
N ASP A 151 -11.51 2.46 -3.83
CA ASP A 151 -12.18 2.82 -5.08
C ASP A 151 -11.61 1.99 -6.24
N PRO A 152 -12.42 1.20 -6.96
CA PRO A 152 -11.95 0.34 -8.05
C PRO A 152 -11.38 1.10 -9.26
N ARG A 153 -11.60 2.40 -9.37
CA ARG A 153 -11.02 3.25 -10.41
C ARG A 153 -9.53 3.52 -10.18
N LEU A 154 -9.07 3.42 -8.92
CA LEU A 154 -7.67 3.57 -8.55
C LEU A 154 -6.93 2.24 -8.84
N ILE A 155 -6.37 2.12 -10.03
CA ILE A 155 -5.70 0.91 -10.48
C ILE A 155 -4.19 1.13 -10.47
N VAL A 156 -3.46 0.21 -9.82
CA VAL A 156 -2.00 0.19 -9.80
C VAL A 156 -1.51 -1.14 -10.34
N THR A 157 -0.71 -1.10 -11.40
CA THR A 157 -0.10 -2.32 -11.94
C THR A 157 1.00 -2.83 -11.01
N TYR A 158 0.94 -4.10 -10.66
CA TYR A 158 1.90 -4.80 -9.83
C TYR A 158 2.50 -5.99 -10.55
N ARG A 159 3.81 -6.14 -10.53
CA ARG A 159 4.50 -7.30 -11.09
C ARG A 159 4.78 -8.34 -9.99
N PRO A 160 4.23 -9.58 -10.09
CA PRO A 160 4.50 -10.65 -9.15
C PRO A 160 5.97 -11.08 -9.14
N ARG A 161 6.38 -11.84 -8.13
CA ARG A 161 7.71 -12.44 -8.06
C ARG A 161 7.92 -13.43 -9.20
N SER A 162 9.10 -13.38 -9.79
CA SER A 162 9.44 -14.17 -10.99
C SER A 162 9.86 -15.61 -10.70
N THR A 163 10.08 -15.98 -9.44
CA THR A 163 10.50 -17.33 -9.05
C THR A 163 9.72 -17.86 -7.85
N VAL A 164 9.56 -19.19 -7.79
CA VAL A 164 8.92 -19.87 -6.66
C VAL A 164 9.60 -19.52 -5.33
N LYS A 165 10.93 -19.52 -5.28
CA LYS A 165 11.71 -19.20 -4.07
C LYS A 165 11.42 -17.80 -3.56
N ALA A 166 11.38 -16.79 -4.47
CA ALA A 166 11.10 -15.41 -4.12
C ALA A 166 9.65 -15.23 -3.66
N LEU A 167 8.71 -15.92 -4.31
CA LEU A 167 7.29 -15.93 -3.93
C LEU A 167 7.09 -16.57 -2.55
N ALA A 168 7.64 -17.75 -2.30
CA ALA A 168 7.56 -18.45 -1.02
C ALA A 168 8.13 -17.60 0.12
N LYS A 169 9.30 -16.97 -0.10
CA LYS A 169 9.89 -16.03 0.86
C LYS A 169 8.95 -14.85 1.15
N GLN A 170 8.32 -14.28 0.13
CA GLN A 170 7.38 -13.15 0.30
C GLN A 170 6.18 -13.55 1.16
N TYR A 171 5.54 -14.70 0.89
CA TYR A 171 4.39 -15.16 1.67
C TYR A 171 4.76 -15.56 3.09
N PHE A 172 5.91 -16.20 3.29
CA PHE A 172 6.44 -16.50 4.62
C PHE A 172 6.64 -15.21 5.45
N GLU A 173 7.26 -14.18 4.86
CA GLU A 173 7.44 -12.90 5.53
C GLU A 173 6.08 -12.20 5.80
N TYR A 174 5.11 -12.30 4.92
CA TYR A 174 3.77 -11.78 5.17
C TYR A 174 3.11 -12.44 6.38
N GLY A 175 3.15 -13.76 6.48
CA GLY A 175 2.61 -14.50 7.63
C GLY A 175 3.32 -14.15 8.94
N ARG A 176 4.66 -14.10 8.90
CA ARG A 176 5.50 -13.73 10.06
C ARG A 176 5.16 -12.33 10.57
N TRP A 177 5.10 -11.34 9.70
CA TRP A 177 4.84 -9.96 10.09
C TRP A 177 3.39 -9.69 10.46
N ARG A 178 2.43 -10.38 9.87
CA ARG A 178 1.04 -10.36 10.34
C ARG A 178 0.93 -10.81 11.80
N ARG A 179 1.63 -11.87 12.17
CA ARG A 179 1.70 -12.32 13.57
C ARG A 179 2.32 -11.25 14.49
N VAL A 180 3.34 -10.53 14.04
CA VAL A 180 3.94 -9.43 14.83
C VAL A 180 2.93 -8.32 15.06
N VAL A 181 2.22 -7.87 14.01
CA VAL A 181 1.18 -6.83 14.14
C VAL A 181 0.06 -7.29 15.05
N SER A 182 -0.43 -8.53 14.91
CA SER A 182 -1.52 -9.04 15.73
C SER A 182 -1.19 -9.16 17.22
N ARG A 183 0.08 -9.41 17.56
CA ARG A 183 0.53 -9.41 18.96
C ARG A 183 0.63 -8.01 19.54
N ARG A 184 0.89 -7.00 18.70
CA ARG A 184 1.00 -5.62 19.13
C ARG A 184 -0.35 -4.91 19.20
N HIS A 185 -1.24 -5.24 18.30
CA HIS A 185 -2.58 -4.66 18.16
C HIS A 185 -3.63 -5.76 18.27
N GLN A 186 -4.22 -5.87 19.46
CA GLN A 186 -5.28 -6.87 19.71
C GLN A 186 -6.50 -6.61 18.81
N GLY A 187 -7.17 -7.67 18.38
CA GLY A 187 -8.36 -7.59 17.51
C GLY A 187 -8.05 -7.42 16.02
N THR A 188 -6.78 -7.45 15.62
CA THR A 188 -6.39 -7.33 14.19
C THR A 188 -6.39 -8.66 13.44
N ILE A 189 -6.59 -9.80 14.10
CA ILE A 189 -6.74 -11.11 13.44
C ILE A 189 -8.18 -11.24 12.94
N ASN A 190 -8.34 -11.41 11.64
CA ASN A 190 -9.60 -11.77 11.01
C ASN A 190 -9.45 -13.17 10.36
N TYR A 191 -10.48 -14.01 10.42
CA TYR A 191 -10.49 -15.36 9.83
C TYR A 191 -10.07 -15.39 8.35
N ARG A 192 -10.36 -14.34 7.59
CA ARG A 192 -9.94 -14.22 6.18
C ARG A 192 -8.41 -14.17 6.00
N TYR A 193 -7.64 -13.89 7.06
CA TYR A 193 -6.17 -13.93 7.02
C TYR A 193 -5.59 -15.30 7.36
N LEU A 194 -6.45 -16.25 7.73
CA LEU A 194 -6.08 -17.66 7.95
C LEU A 194 -6.19 -18.49 6.67
N ALA A 195 -6.85 -17.96 5.63
CA ALA A 195 -6.80 -18.54 4.29
C ALA A 195 -5.39 -18.34 3.69
N PRO A 196 -4.85 -19.34 2.99
CA PRO A 196 -3.54 -19.26 2.38
C PRO A 196 -3.47 -18.19 1.30
#